data_8d59e0a1ad5614285fba5cda9eb369c4
#
_entry.id   8d59e0a1ad5614285fba5cda9eb369c4
#
_cell.length_a   1.000
_cell.length_b   1.000
_cell.length_c   1.000
_cell.angle_alpha   90.00
_cell.angle_beta   90.00
_cell.angle_gamma   90.00
#
_symmetry.space_group_name_H-M   'P 1'
#
loop_
_entity.id
_entity.type
_entity.pdbx_description
1 polymer ?
#
loop_
_entity_poly.entity_id
_entity_poly.type
_entity_poly.pdbx_seq_one_letter_code
_entity_poly.pdbx_strand_id
1 'polypeptide(L)'
;MKILIAFTIAAWPLLNSMAGVLTSTSPDFAITESDQKEREKQEAKAEKEEDTYSEASDAFDDHDWRRAAKLFEKVASMRMSHVDAALYWLAKSENNMGMRSEALATILELQKSYPKSKWNEDAKALEIEVRQSAGQHIEPERVNDEELKLMALNGLMQSDPERAIPIIERLLQSSSSDKLKDRALFVLSQSSSPQALQILARIAKSGPPEQRSRAVRYLGIMGGDRSRQVLADIYTSTADVDLKKSILKSYMISGDRGRLLALAKGEADPDLRAEAVMQLGVMGAREELSQLYSSESSIDVRKRIIQAMFIGGNSDKLAEIARNEPVLDLKLAAIRNLGLLGGEKSGQSLISIYNSDSRPEVRKSVINSLFIQGNARALVDLARREKDHDLKKSIVSKLSLMGSKEATDYLMEYLKE
;
A
#
# COMPACT_ATOMS: atom_id res chain seq x y z
N MET A 1 6.03 -11.73 -16.16
CA MET A 1 6.70 -10.62 -15.43
C MET A 1 5.88 -10.39 -14.17
N LYS A 2 6.35 -10.98 -13.06
CA LYS A 2 5.60 -11.08 -11.80
C LYS A 2 5.71 -9.75 -11.04
N ILE A 3 4.59 -9.12 -10.73
CA ILE A 3 4.53 -7.99 -9.79
C ILE A 3 3.97 -8.53 -8.48
N LEU A 4 4.85 -8.75 -7.51
CA LEU A 4 4.47 -8.99 -6.13
C LEU A 4 4.12 -7.63 -5.50
N ILE A 5 2.87 -7.45 -5.12
CA ILE A 5 2.46 -6.37 -4.23
C ILE A 5 2.30 -6.97 -2.84
N ALA A 6 3.33 -6.79 -2.01
CA ALA A 6 3.23 -7.10 -0.59
C ALA A 6 2.59 -5.90 0.14
N PHE A 7 1.37 -6.08 0.64
CA PHE A 7 0.74 -5.15 1.57
C PHE A 7 1.17 -5.51 3.00
N THR A 8 2.08 -4.74 3.56
CA THR A 8 2.32 -4.75 5.00
C THR A 8 1.39 -3.76 5.69
N ILE A 9 0.42 -4.26 6.43
CA ILE A 9 -0.42 -3.45 7.31
C ILE A 9 0.30 -3.32 8.65
N ALA A 10 0.84 -2.12 8.93
CA ALA A 10 1.33 -1.75 10.25
C ALA A 10 0.13 -1.32 11.12
N ALA A 11 -0.12 -2.06 12.18
CA ALA A 11 -1.05 -1.67 13.24
C ALA A 11 -0.38 -0.63 14.15
N TRP A 12 -1.02 0.53 14.30
CA TRP A 12 -0.63 1.60 15.22
C TRP A 12 -1.57 1.59 16.44
N PRO A 13 -1.09 1.53 17.67
CA PRO A 13 -1.91 1.80 18.82
C PRO A 13 -1.86 3.29 19.18
N LEU A 14 -3.05 3.89 19.29
CA LEU A 14 -3.27 5.21 19.86
C LEU A 14 -2.98 5.17 21.38
N LEU A 15 -2.02 5.96 21.84
CA LEU A 15 -1.86 6.32 23.24
C LEU A 15 -2.26 7.79 23.39
N ASN A 16 -3.37 7.99 24.10
CA ASN A 16 -3.84 9.31 24.49
C ASN A 16 -3.29 9.68 25.87
N SER A 17 -2.82 10.90 25.99
CA SER A 17 -2.26 11.58 27.16
C SER A 17 -3.28 11.75 28.28
N MET A 18 -2.90 11.43 29.52
CA MET A 18 -3.34 12.16 30.72
C MET A 18 -2.21 12.18 31.73
N ALA A 19 -1.76 13.42 32.04
CA ALA A 19 -0.91 13.71 33.17
C ALA A 19 -1.74 13.71 34.45
N GLY A 20 -1.27 12.96 35.44
CA GLY A 20 -1.81 13.00 36.80
C GLY A 20 -0.83 12.36 37.76
N VAL A 21 -0.18 13.22 38.54
CA VAL A 21 0.70 12.86 39.65
C VAL A 21 -0.06 12.07 40.70
N LEU A 22 0.40 10.84 41.02
CA LEU A 22 0.23 10.25 42.34
C LEU A 22 1.32 9.16 42.55
N THR A 23 2.11 9.37 43.57
CA THR A 23 3.03 8.43 44.21
C THR A 23 2.28 7.23 44.76
N SER A 24 2.56 6.02 44.24
CA SER A 24 2.38 4.79 45.01
C SER A 24 3.17 3.63 44.34
N THR A 25 3.92 2.97 45.15
CA THR A 25 4.67 1.72 44.95
C THR A 25 3.95 0.75 44.03
N SER A 26 4.52 0.50 42.84
CA SER A 26 4.11 -0.57 41.95
C SER A 26 4.67 -1.89 42.47
N PRO A 27 3.89 -2.96 42.62
CA PRO A 27 4.44 -4.29 42.75
C PRO A 27 5.05 -4.69 41.40
N ASP A 28 6.29 -5.12 41.39
CA ASP A 28 6.98 -5.84 40.31
C ASP A 28 6.06 -6.98 39.85
N PHE A 29 5.43 -6.84 38.69
CA PHE A 29 4.86 -7.94 37.97
C PHE A 29 6.04 -8.70 37.31
N ALA A 30 6.73 -9.51 38.09
CA ALA A 30 7.64 -10.51 37.59
C ALA A 30 6.82 -11.47 36.69
N ILE A 31 7.01 -11.37 35.37
CA ILE A 31 6.46 -12.36 34.42
C ILE A 31 7.00 -13.72 34.90
N THR A 32 6.08 -14.62 35.27
CA THR A 32 6.48 -15.93 35.77
C THR A 32 7.09 -16.76 34.63
N GLU A 33 7.99 -17.68 34.95
CA GLU A 33 8.57 -18.60 33.95
C GLU A 33 7.49 -19.39 33.19
N SER A 34 6.33 -19.59 33.82
CA SER A 34 5.13 -20.15 33.22
C SER A 34 4.53 -19.25 32.14
N ASP A 35 4.46 -17.92 32.39
CA ASP A 35 3.90 -16.95 31.43
C ASP A 35 4.83 -16.76 30.23
N GLN A 36 6.14 -16.83 30.42
CA GLN A 36 7.11 -16.82 29.33
C GLN A 36 6.98 -18.05 28.44
N LYS A 37 6.89 -19.24 29.00
CA LYS A 37 6.70 -20.50 28.24
C LYS A 37 5.36 -20.52 27.50
N GLU A 38 4.32 -19.92 28.06
CA GLU A 38 3.01 -19.82 27.41
C GLU A 38 3.04 -18.84 26.21
N ARG A 39 3.76 -17.70 26.34
CA ARG A 39 4.01 -16.75 25.25
C ARG A 39 4.82 -17.35 24.12
N GLU A 40 5.95 -17.97 24.42
CA GLU A 40 6.79 -18.68 23.44
C GLU A 40 6.00 -19.75 22.68
N LYS A 41 5.11 -20.47 23.37
CA LYS A 41 4.25 -21.47 22.75
C LYS A 41 3.17 -20.86 21.86
N GLN A 42 2.65 -19.68 22.21
CA GLN A 42 1.68 -18.94 21.40
C GLN A 42 2.37 -18.32 20.17
N GLU A 43 3.56 -17.75 20.32
CA GLU A 43 4.37 -17.21 19.22
C GLU A 43 4.75 -18.31 18.23
N ALA A 44 5.22 -19.46 18.68
CA ALA A 44 5.55 -20.60 17.82
C ALA A 44 4.31 -21.16 17.08
N LYS A 45 3.11 -21.06 17.69
CA LYS A 45 1.87 -21.43 17.00
C LYS A 45 1.47 -20.40 15.93
N ALA A 46 1.65 -19.11 16.21
CA ALA A 46 1.35 -18.05 15.26
C ALA A 46 2.30 -18.09 14.06
N GLU A 47 3.59 -18.30 14.29
CA GLU A 47 4.59 -18.49 13.23
C GLU A 47 4.23 -19.70 12.35
N LYS A 48 3.87 -20.82 12.96
CA LYS A 48 3.46 -22.01 12.22
C LYS A 48 2.15 -21.81 11.43
N GLU A 49 1.22 -21.00 11.92
CA GLU A 49 0.01 -20.64 11.17
C GLU A 49 0.37 -19.81 9.94
N GLU A 50 1.21 -18.76 10.10
CA GLU A 50 1.66 -17.89 9.03
C GLU A 50 2.40 -18.67 7.94
N ASP A 51 3.36 -19.52 8.33
CA ASP A 51 4.10 -20.37 7.39
C ASP A 51 3.15 -21.29 6.61
N THR A 52 2.19 -21.93 7.32
CA THR A 52 1.24 -22.84 6.67
C THR A 52 0.28 -22.07 5.75
N TYR A 53 -0.13 -20.85 6.12
CA TYR A 53 -0.99 -19.99 5.30
C TYR A 53 -0.24 -19.52 4.04
N SER A 54 1.02 -19.13 4.16
CA SER A 54 1.87 -18.76 3.02
C SER A 54 2.05 -19.94 2.05
N GLU A 55 2.36 -21.14 2.56
CA GLU A 55 2.48 -22.35 1.75
C GLU A 55 1.16 -22.72 1.06
N ALA A 56 0.02 -22.48 1.72
CA ALA A 56 -1.30 -22.70 1.14
C ALA A 56 -1.59 -21.71 -0.01
N SER A 57 -1.19 -20.46 0.16
CA SER A 57 -1.34 -19.41 -0.86
C SER A 57 -0.48 -19.69 -2.09
N ASP A 58 0.77 -20.12 -1.90
CA ASP A 58 1.66 -20.53 -2.99
C ASP A 58 1.08 -21.72 -3.75
N ALA A 59 0.58 -22.73 -3.06
CA ALA A 59 -0.07 -23.88 -3.68
C ALA A 59 -1.33 -23.49 -4.48
N PHE A 60 -2.07 -22.48 -3.99
CA PHE A 60 -3.23 -21.95 -4.69
C PHE A 60 -2.83 -21.20 -5.97
N ASP A 61 -1.80 -20.38 -5.92
CA ASP A 61 -1.26 -19.64 -7.08
C ASP A 61 -0.67 -20.58 -8.13
N ASP A 62 -0.07 -21.69 -7.70
CA ASP A 62 0.43 -22.77 -8.56
C ASP A 62 -0.69 -23.66 -9.14
N HIS A 63 -1.96 -23.39 -8.84
CA HIS A 63 -3.14 -24.18 -9.25
C HIS A 63 -3.15 -25.62 -8.72
N ASP A 64 -2.37 -25.91 -7.66
CA ASP A 64 -2.45 -27.18 -6.93
C ASP A 64 -3.57 -27.11 -5.89
N TRP A 65 -4.80 -27.13 -6.40
CA TRP A 65 -6.02 -26.97 -5.60
C TRP A 65 -6.13 -27.99 -4.46
N ARG A 66 -5.65 -29.20 -4.68
CA ARG A 66 -5.71 -30.27 -3.67
C ARG A 66 -4.75 -29.99 -2.52
N ARG A 67 -3.54 -29.54 -2.80
CA ARG A 67 -2.57 -29.15 -1.79
C ARG A 67 -3.02 -27.90 -1.07
N ALA A 68 -3.48 -26.89 -1.80
CA ALA A 68 -4.01 -25.64 -1.26
C ALA A 68 -5.17 -25.91 -0.27
N ALA A 69 -6.17 -26.71 -0.68
CA ALA A 69 -7.30 -27.06 0.19
C ALA A 69 -6.86 -27.72 1.50
N LYS A 70 -5.95 -28.71 1.43
CA LYS A 70 -5.43 -29.40 2.61
C LYS A 70 -4.68 -28.48 3.56
N LEU A 71 -3.92 -27.53 3.02
CA LEU A 71 -3.17 -26.55 3.82
C LEU A 71 -4.09 -25.49 4.42
N PHE A 72 -5.06 -24.95 3.68
CA PHE A 72 -6.07 -24.03 4.23
C PHE A 72 -6.95 -24.68 5.28
N GLU A 73 -7.35 -25.94 5.11
CA GLU A 73 -8.05 -26.73 6.14
C GLU A 73 -7.21 -26.84 7.43
N LYS A 74 -5.90 -27.09 7.28
CA LYS A 74 -4.98 -27.14 8.41
C LYS A 74 -4.88 -25.78 9.11
N VAL A 75 -4.79 -24.67 8.39
CA VAL A 75 -4.82 -23.30 8.97
C VAL A 75 -6.14 -23.05 9.70
N ALA A 76 -7.29 -23.36 9.09
CA ALA A 76 -8.58 -23.20 9.72
C ALA A 76 -8.70 -24.01 11.03
N SER A 77 -8.11 -25.21 11.08
CA SER A 77 -8.09 -26.06 12.29
C SER A 77 -7.27 -25.48 13.44
N MET A 78 -6.30 -24.60 13.17
CA MET A 78 -5.48 -23.96 14.20
C MET A 78 -6.24 -22.93 15.03
N ARG A 79 -7.36 -22.42 14.53
CA ARG A 79 -8.27 -21.46 15.19
C ARG A 79 -7.56 -20.21 15.71
N MET A 80 -6.71 -19.61 14.88
CA MET A 80 -5.95 -18.41 15.19
C MET A 80 -6.38 -17.24 14.32
N SER A 81 -5.45 -16.42 13.83
CA SER A 81 -5.72 -15.11 13.18
C SER A 81 -6.27 -15.24 11.76
N HIS A 82 -5.92 -16.28 11.02
CA HIS A 82 -6.21 -16.43 9.59
C HIS A 82 -7.36 -17.40 9.27
N VAL A 83 -8.15 -17.79 10.28
CA VAL A 83 -9.19 -18.82 10.10
C VAL A 83 -10.25 -18.43 9.08
N ASP A 84 -10.73 -17.20 9.13
CA ASP A 84 -11.75 -16.68 8.21
C ASP A 84 -11.23 -16.58 6.76
N ALA A 85 -9.99 -16.12 6.58
CA ALA A 85 -9.33 -16.11 5.30
C ALA A 85 -9.10 -17.54 4.76
N ALA A 86 -8.63 -18.44 5.63
CA ALA A 86 -8.38 -19.82 5.28
C ALA A 86 -9.68 -20.56 4.85
N LEU A 87 -10.80 -20.33 5.52
CA LEU A 87 -12.10 -20.88 5.13
C LEU A 87 -12.54 -20.37 3.75
N TYR A 88 -12.35 -19.09 3.45
CA TYR A 88 -12.65 -18.56 2.11
C TYR A 88 -11.82 -19.23 1.01
N TRP A 89 -10.50 -19.32 1.19
CA TRP A 89 -9.60 -19.91 0.21
C TRP A 89 -9.73 -21.42 0.11
N LEU A 90 -10.11 -22.11 1.22
CA LEU A 90 -10.49 -23.50 1.22
C LEU A 90 -11.70 -23.73 0.31
N ALA A 91 -12.79 -22.99 0.54
CA ALA A 91 -13.98 -23.08 -0.28
C ALA A 91 -13.71 -22.83 -1.76
N LYS A 92 -12.84 -21.87 -2.08
CA LYS A 92 -12.43 -21.56 -3.46
C LYS A 92 -11.62 -22.71 -4.08
N SER A 93 -10.73 -23.33 -3.32
CA SER A 93 -9.97 -24.50 -3.74
C SER A 93 -10.88 -25.71 -3.99
N GLU A 94 -11.85 -25.94 -3.10
CA GLU A 94 -12.86 -26.99 -3.24
C GLU A 94 -13.72 -26.79 -4.49
N ASN A 95 -14.16 -25.57 -4.77
CA ASN A 95 -14.89 -25.23 -6.00
C ASN A 95 -14.06 -25.52 -7.25
N ASN A 96 -12.77 -25.15 -7.26
CA ASN A 96 -11.88 -25.40 -8.38
C ASN A 96 -11.60 -26.91 -8.61
N MET A 97 -11.74 -27.73 -7.56
CA MET A 97 -11.70 -29.20 -7.68
C MET A 97 -13.04 -29.81 -8.09
N GLY A 98 -14.11 -29.03 -8.22
CA GLY A 98 -15.45 -29.50 -8.51
C GLY A 98 -16.20 -30.07 -7.27
N MET A 99 -15.64 -29.93 -6.07
CA MET A 99 -16.19 -30.37 -4.79
C MET A 99 -17.21 -29.33 -4.28
N ARG A 100 -18.32 -29.22 -5.00
CA ARG A 100 -19.30 -28.13 -4.82
C ARG A 100 -20.04 -28.18 -3.50
N SER A 101 -20.37 -29.38 -3.02
CA SER A 101 -21.07 -29.58 -1.74
C SER A 101 -20.21 -29.16 -0.56
N GLU A 102 -18.93 -29.51 -0.61
CA GLU A 102 -17.91 -29.15 0.37
C GLU A 102 -17.69 -27.64 0.37
N ALA A 103 -17.51 -27.03 -0.80
CA ALA A 103 -17.36 -25.58 -0.94
C ALA A 103 -18.53 -24.82 -0.32
N LEU A 104 -19.78 -25.24 -0.55
CA LEU A 104 -20.96 -24.63 0.06
C LEU A 104 -20.99 -24.82 1.58
N ALA A 105 -20.56 -25.97 2.09
CA ALA A 105 -20.48 -26.22 3.53
C ALA A 105 -19.43 -25.32 4.20
N THR A 106 -18.26 -25.18 3.58
CA THR A 106 -17.17 -24.31 4.05
C THR A 106 -17.57 -22.83 4.02
N ILE A 107 -18.28 -22.37 2.98
CA ILE A 107 -18.82 -21.00 2.92
C ILE A 107 -19.82 -20.76 4.05
N LEU A 108 -20.71 -21.70 4.30
CA LEU A 108 -21.71 -21.60 5.39
C LEU A 108 -21.02 -21.53 6.76
N GLU A 109 -19.96 -22.30 6.97
CA GLU A 109 -19.15 -22.25 8.19
C GLU A 109 -18.53 -20.88 8.40
N LEU A 110 -17.91 -20.30 7.35
CA LEU A 110 -17.35 -18.96 7.39
C LEU A 110 -18.42 -17.92 7.80
N GLN A 111 -19.55 -17.89 7.11
CA GLN A 111 -20.61 -16.92 7.34
C GLN A 111 -21.20 -17.04 8.75
N LYS A 112 -21.40 -18.28 9.26
CA LYS A 112 -21.98 -18.55 10.57
C LYS A 112 -21.00 -18.28 11.71
N SER A 113 -19.76 -18.71 11.57
CA SER A 113 -18.76 -18.64 12.65
C SER A 113 -18.04 -17.30 12.70
N TYR A 114 -17.92 -16.60 11.56
CA TYR A 114 -17.22 -15.32 11.43
C TYR A 114 -18.06 -14.23 10.75
N PRO A 115 -19.24 -13.85 11.34
CA PRO A 115 -20.18 -12.94 10.68
C PRO A 115 -19.63 -11.53 10.42
N LYS A 116 -18.53 -11.15 11.09
CA LYS A 116 -17.83 -9.85 10.89
C LYS A 116 -16.60 -9.94 10.01
N SER A 117 -16.31 -11.09 9.43
CA SER A 117 -15.17 -11.27 8.53
C SER A 117 -15.33 -10.42 7.28
N LYS A 118 -14.22 -9.81 6.83
CA LYS A 118 -14.14 -9.11 5.55
C LYS A 118 -14.36 -10.02 4.34
N TRP A 119 -14.17 -11.33 4.50
CA TRP A 119 -14.31 -12.33 3.44
C TRP A 119 -15.76 -12.74 3.18
N ASN A 120 -16.72 -12.31 4.00
CA ASN A 120 -18.11 -12.71 3.82
C ASN A 120 -18.74 -12.23 2.50
N GLU A 121 -18.34 -11.06 2.00
CA GLU A 121 -18.79 -10.56 0.70
C GLU A 121 -18.25 -11.42 -0.46
N ASP A 122 -16.97 -11.75 -0.41
CA ASP A 122 -16.35 -12.62 -1.41
C ASP A 122 -16.88 -14.06 -1.34
N ALA A 123 -17.14 -14.54 -0.12
CA ALA A 123 -17.74 -15.87 0.11
C ALA A 123 -19.18 -15.97 -0.44
N LYS A 124 -19.98 -14.91 -0.36
CA LYS A 124 -21.30 -14.87 -1.00
C LYS A 124 -21.20 -14.90 -2.52
N ALA A 125 -20.25 -14.18 -3.10
CA ALA A 125 -20.00 -14.22 -4.54
C ALA A 125 -19.59 -15.63 -4.99
N LEU A 126 -18.72 -16.28 -4.22
CA LEU A 126 -18.31 -17.68 -4.45
C LEU A 126 -19.48 -18.66 -4.31
N GLU A 127 -20.34 -18.48 -3.30
CA GLU A 127 -21.55 -19.33 -3.12
C GLU A 127 -22.42 -19.33 -4.37
N ILE A 128 -22.61 -18.17 -4.97
CA ILE A 128 -23.39 -18.01 -6.19
C ILE A 128 -22.73 -18.75 -7.37
N GLU A 129 -21.43 -18.59 -7.53
CA GLU A 129 -20.64 -19.27 -8.56
C GLU A 129 -20.74 -20.80 -8.43
N VAL A 130 -20.59 -21.32 -7.20
CA VAL A 130 -20.69 -22.74 -6.88
C VAL A 130 -22.10 -23.29 -7.21
N ARG A 131 -23.16 -22.58 -6.82
CA ARG A 131 -24.54 -22.99 -7.07
C ARG A 131 -24.90 -22.97 -8.57
N GLN A 132 -24.44 -21.95 -9.29
CA GLN A 132 -24.62 -21.87 -10.75
C GLN A 132 -23.92 -23.03 -11.47
N SER A 133 -22.68 -23.32 -11.08
CA SER A 133 -21.91 -24.44 -11.62
C SER A 133 -22.53 -25.80 -11.29
N ALA A 134 -23.33 -25.89 -10.22
CA ALA A 134 -24.08 -27.08 -9.83
C ALA A 134 -25.41 -27.25 -10.59
N GLY A 135 -25.78 -26.30 -11.47
CA GLY A 135 -27.07 -26.33 -12.17
C GLY A 135 -28.27 -26.07 -11.22
N GLN A 136 -28.03 -25.57 -10.02
CA GLN A 136 -29.09 -25.24 -9.08
C GLN A 136 -29.68 -23.88 -9.46
N HIS A 137 -30.99 -23.84 -9.68
CA HIS A 137 -31.75 -22.61 -9.80
C HIS A 137 -31.69 -21.88 -8.45
N ILE A 138 -31.08 -20.68 -8.42
CA ILE A 138 -31.05 -19.85 -7.22
C ILE A 138 -32.47 -19.29 -7.06
N GLU A 139 -33.14 -19.62 -5.96
CA GLU A 139 -34.42 -19.02 -5.65
C GLU A 139 -34.25 -17.51 -5.43
N PRO A 140 -35.00 -16.64 -6.15
CA PRO A 140 -34.83 -15.18 -6.12
C PRO A 140 -35.02 -14.54 -4.75
N GLU A 141 -35.63 -15.23 -3.81
CA GLU A 141 -35.99 -14.71 -2.49
C GLU A 141 -34.81 -14.60 -1.50
N ARG A 142 -33.63 -15.17 -1.82
CA ARG A 142 -32.44 -15.15 -0.93
C ARG A 142 -31.32 -14.22 -1.42
N VAL A 143 -31.40 -13.70 -2.60
CA VAL A 143 -30.37 -12.83 -3.18
C VAL A 143 -30.89 -11.40 -3.21
N ASN A 144 -30.13 -10.48 -2.65
CA ASN A 144 -30.44 -9.06 -2.76
C ASN A 144 -30.57 -8.67 -4.25
N ASP A 145 -31.58 -7.91 -4.62
CA ASP A 145 -31.84 -7.45 -6.01
C ASP A 145 -30.59 -6.78 -6.65
N GLU A 146 -29.74 -6.15 -5.83
CA GLU A 146 -28.46 -5.58 -6.28
C GLU A 146 -27.42 -6.63 -6.70
N GLU A 147 -27.31 -7.75 -6.00
CA GLU A 147 -26.37 -8.82 -6.35
C GLU A 147 -26.80 -9.51 -7.65
N LEU A 148 -28.10 -9.71 -7.85
CA LEU A 148 -28.64 -10.22 -9.12
C LEU A 148 -28.36 -9.26 -10.27
N LYS A 149 -28.50 -7.95 -10.05
CA LYS A 149 -28.16 -6.93 -11.05
C LYS A 149 -26.67 -6.93 -11.40
N LEU A 150 -25.79 -7.08 -10.41
CA LEU A 150 -24.34 -7.17 -10.61
C LEU A 150 -23.96 -8.41 -11.42
N MET A 151 -24.57 -9.56 -11.12
CA MET A 151 -24.33 -10.79 -11.88
C MET A 151 -24.83 -10.70 -13.30
N ALA A 152 -26.05 -10.19 -13.50
CA ALA A 152 -26.61 -9.99 -14.83
C ALA A 152 -25.75 -9.03 -15.65
N LEU A 153 -25.23 -7.96 -15.04
CA LEU A 153 -24.35 -6.99 -15.66
C LEU A 153 -23.02 -7.62 -16.12
N ASN A 154 -22.42 -8.46 -15.27
CA ASN A 154 -21.19 -9.19 -15.63
C ASN A 154 -21.44 -10.20 -16.77
N GLY A 155 -22.54 -10.95 -16.69
CA GLY A 155 -22.91 -11.91 -17.74
C GLY A 155 -23.17 -11.23 -19.09
N LEU A 156 -23.88 -10.11 -19.09
CA LEU A 156 -24.14 -9.32 -20.31
C LEU A 156 -22.87 -8.76 -20.93
N MET A 157 -21.91 -8.31 -20.10
CA MET A 157 -20.66 -7.76 -20.62
C MET A 157 -19.77 -8.81 -21.26
N GLN A 158 -19.84 -10.07 -20.80
CA GLN A 158 -19.11 -11.18 -21.42
C GLN A 158 -19.78 -11.67 -22.70
N SER A 159 -21.12 -11.65 -22.76
CA SER A 159 -21.88 -12.22 -23.87
C SER A 159 -22.22 -11.20 -24.97
N ASP A 160 -22.58 -9.97 -24.60
CA ASP A 160 -23.04 -8.91 -25.53
C ASP A 160 -22.78 -7.50 -24.93
N PRO A 161 -21.55 -7.00 -25.02
CA PRO A 161 -21.17 -5.71 -24.48
C PRO A 161 -22.02 -4.54 -25.04
N GLU A 162 -22.43 -4.63 -26.33
CA GLU A 162 -23.18 -3.54 -26.98
C GLU A 162 -24.59 -3.41 -26.41
N ARG A 163 -25.24 -4.53 -26.08
CA ARG A 163 -26.56 -4.50 -25.41
C ARG A 163 -26.46 -4.12 -23.94
N ALA A 164 -25.34 -4.42 -23.28
CA ALA A 164 -25.12 -4.05 -21.89
C ALA A 164 -25.00 -2.53 -21.71
N ILE A 165 -24.36 -1.81 -22.63
CA ILE A 165 -24.08 -0.38 -22.53
C ILE A 165 -25.32 0.48 -22.24
N PRO A 166 -26.45 0.37 -22.99
CA PRO A 166 -27.65 1.16 -22.71
C PRO A 166 -28.29 0.84 -21.35
N ILE A 167 -28.16 -0.40 -20.89
CA ILE A 167 -28.67 -0.82 -19.57
C ILE A 167 -27.83 -0.20 -18.47
N ILE A 168 -26.49 -0.24 -18.63
CA ILE A 168 -25.53 0.39 -17.71
C ILE A 168 -25.79 1.90 -17.62
N GLU A 169 -26.01 2.57 -18.74
CA GLU A 169 -26.26 4.00 -18.75
C GLU A 169 -27.52 4.37 -17.94
N ARG A 170 -28.61 3.63 -18.10
CA ARG A 170 -29.83 3.83 -17.31
C ARG A 170 -29.60 3.56 -15.83
N LEU A 171 -28.81 2.52 -15.49
CA LEU A 171 -28.46 2.17 -14.12
C LEU A 171 -27.65 3.29 -13.44
N LEU A 172 -26.71 3.90 -14.15
CA LEU A 172 -25.90 5.01 -13.63
C LEU A 172 -26.73 6.29 -13.38
N GLN A 173 -27.84 6.47 -14.11
CA GLN A 173 -28.79 7.57 -13.92
C GLN A 173 -29.85 7.29 -12.86
N SER A 174 -30.01 6.05 -12.43
CA SER A 174 -31.02 5.63 -11.45
C SER A 174 -30.61 5.92 -10.00
N SER A 175 -31.53 5.72 -9.07
CA SER A 175 -31.29 5.78 -7.62
C SER A 175 -30.58 4.53 -7.07
N SER A 176 -29.91 3.76 -7.89
CA SER A 176 -29.15 2.58 -7.49
C SER A 176 -28.03 2.90 -6.50
N SER A 177 -27.59 1.91 -5.74
CA SER A 177 -26.50 2.08 -4.77
C SER A 177 -25.19 2.49 -5.43
N ASP A 178 -24.32 3.13 -4.66
CA ASP A 178 -22.98 3.52 -5.12
C ASP A 178 -22.13 2.32 -5.52
N LYS A 179 -22.31 1.17 -4.84
CA LYS A 179 -21.64 -0.10 -5.17
C LYS A 179 -22.04 -0.58 -6.58
N LEU A 180 -23.32 -0.55 -6.89
CA LEU A 180 -23.83 -0.96 -8.20
C LEU A 180 -23.37 0.00 -9.31
N LYS A 181 -23.38 1.32 -9.03
CA LYS A 181 -22.87 2.34 -9.96
C LYS A 181 -21.37 2.21 -10.20
N ASP A 182 -20.58 1.96 -9.14
CA ASP A 182 -19.13 1.73 -9.28
C ASP A 182 -18.85 0.50 -10.15
N ARG A 183 -19.57 -0.60 -9.92
CA ARG A 183 -19.46 -1.80 -10.76
C ARG A 183 -19.87 -1.55 -12.21
N ALA A 184 -20.90 -0.75 -12.44
CA ALA A 184 -21.31 -0.35 -13.77
C ALA A 184 -20.22 0.45 -14.50
N LEU A 185 -19.57 1.39 -13.83
CA LEU A 185 -18.43 2.14 -14.37
C LEU A 185 -17.22 1.22 -14.65
N PHE A 186 -16.96 0.26 -13.74
CA PHE A 186 -15.91 -0.76 -13.95
C PHE A 186 -16.20 -1.57 -15.22
N VAL A 187 -17.42 -2.03 -15.37
CA VAL A 187 -17.86 -2.82 -16.54
C VAL A 187 -17.67 -2.02 -17.85
N LEU A 188 -18.02 -0.73 -17.85
CA LEU A 188 -17.75 0.14 -19.00
C LEU A 188 -16.26 0.24 -19.32
N SER A 189 -15.39 0.27 -18.30
CA SER A 189 -13.94 0.39 -18.49
C SER A 189 -13.31 -0.86 -19.13
N GLN A 190 -13.97 -2.00 -19.06
CA GLN A 190 -13.52 -3.26 -19.70
C GLN A 190 -13.96 -3.34 -21.18
N SER A 191 -14.83 -2.44 -21.63
CA SER A 191 -15.32 -2.44 -23.01
C SER A 191 -14.41 -1.64 -23.93
N SER A 192 -14.10 -2.19 -25.09
CA SER A 192 -13.42 -1.47 -26.18
C SER A 192 -14.36 -0.57 -26.99
N SER A 193 -15.65 -0.55 -26.66
CA SER A 193 -16.67 0.23 -27.40
C SER A 193 -16.43 1.74 -27.27
N PRO A 194 -16.45 2.49 -28.37
CA PRO A 194 -16.42 3.95 -28.33
C PRO A 194 -17.55 4.58 -27.48
N GLN A 195 -18.71 3.94 -27.40
CA GLN A 195 -19.83 4.40 -26.58
C GLN A 195 -19.51 4.30 -25.09
N ALA A 196 -18.87 3.22 -24.63
CA ALA A 196 -18.42 3.06 -23.24
C ALA A 196 -17.47 4.20 -22.85
N LEU A 197 -16.50 4.52 -23.70
CA LEU A 197 -15.61 5.66 -23.52
C LEU A 197 -16.35 6.99 -23.41
N GLN A 198 -17.34 7.23 -24.29
CA GLN A 198 -18.14 8.45 -24.28
C GLN A 198 -18.97 8.60 -22.99
N ILE A 199 -19.54 7.51 -22.48
CA ILE A 199 -20.29 7.51 -21.22
C ILE A 199 -19.37 7.82 -20.05
N LEU A 200 -18.22 7.15 -19.96
CA LEU A 200 -17.20 7.43 -18.93
C LEU A 200 -16.74 8.90 -19.00
N ALA A 201 -16.45 9.40 -20.20
CA ALA A 201 -16.04 10.78 -20.42
C ALA A 201 -17.11 11.79 -19.95
N ARG A 202 -18.38 11.53 -20.26
CA ARG A 202 -19.49 12.40 -19.84
C ARG A 202 -19.65 12.39 -18.32
N ILE A 203 -19.57 11.22 -17.67
CA ILE A 203 -19.67 11.11 -16.21
C ILE A 203 -18.48 11.77 -15.54
N ALA A 204 -17.27 11.60 -16.05
CA ALA A 204 -16.07 12.25 -15.55
C ALA A 204 -16.15 13.79 -15.65
N LYS A 205 -16.84 14.32 -16.69
CA LYS A 205 -17.02 15.77 -16.91
C LYS A 205 -18.13 16.37 -16.05
N SER A 206 -19.29 15.73 -16.00
CA SER A 206 -20.55 16.34 -15.55
C SER A 206 -21.32 15.51 -14.52
N GLY A 207 -20.81 14.36 -14.10
CA GLY A 207 -21.46 13.50 -13.12
C GLY A 207 -21.38 14.07 -11.69
N PRO A 208 -22.06 13.44 -10.74
CA PRO A 208 -21.90 13.72 -9.32
C PRO A 208 -20.42 13.58 -8.88
N PRO A 209 -19.94 14.35 -7.89
CA PRO A 209 -18.51 14.41 -7.51
C PRO A 209 -17.87 13.04 -7.33
N GLU A 210 -18.52 12.13 -6.61
CA GLU A 210 -18.01 10.77 -6.38
C GLU A 210 -17.92 9.95 -7.67
N GLN A 211 -18.92 10.05 -8.52
CA GLN A 211 -18.92 9.36 -9.81
C GLN A 211 -17.89 9.93 -10.77
N ARG A 212 -17.63 11.26 -10.74
CA ARG A 212 -16.56 11.89 -11.56
C ARG A 212 -15.19 11.28 -11.25
N SER A 213 -14.81 11.21 -9.99
CA SER A 213 -13.51 10.65 -9.57
C SER A 213 -13.39 9.17 -9.94
N ARG A 214 -14.47 8.39 -9.80
CA ARG A 214 -14.50 6.98 -10.20
C ARG A 214 -14.37 6.82 -11.73
N ALA A 215 -15.12 7.60 -12.50
CA ALA A 215 -15.03 7.57 -13.97
C ALA A 215 -13.65 7.98 -14.48
N VAL A 216 -13.02 8.99 -13.87
CA VAL A 216 -11.62 9.38 -14.14
C VAL A 216 -10.67 8.23 -13.89
N ARG A 217 -10.79 7.53 -12.75
CA ARG A 217 -9.97 6.35 -12.45
C ARG A 217 -10.16 5.24 -13.50
N TYR A 218 -11.40 4.97 -13.88
CA TYR A 218 -11.69 3.94 -14.88
C TYR A 218 -11.23 4.32 -16.29
N LEU A 219 -11.23 5.59 -16.65
CA LEU A 219 -10.56 6.07 -17.87
C LEU A 219 -9.05 5.81 -17.83
N GLY A 220 -8.42 5.97 -16.65
CA GLY A 220 -7.01 5.60 -16.44
C GLY A 220 -6.76 4.09 -16.63
N ILE A 221 -7.63 3.23 -16.08
CA ILE A 221 -7.56 1.76 -16.21
C ILE A 221 -7.80 1.32 -17.66
N MET A 222 -8.79 1.90 -18.34
CA MET A 222 -9.05 1.63 -19.75
C MET A 222 -7.82 1.92 -20.62
N GLY A 223 -7.06 2.96 -20.29
CA GLY A 223 -5.83 3.32 -20.98
C GLY A 223 -6.04 3.69 -22.45
N GLY A 224 -4.97 3.61 -23.22
CA GLY A 224 -4.97 3.96 -24.64
C GLY A 224 -5.02 5.49 -24.90
N ASP A 225 -4.72 5.89 -26.14
CA ASP A 225 -4.56 7.31 -26.46
C ASP A 225 -5.87 8.11 -26.37
N ARG A 226 -7.01 7.48 -26.72
CA ARG A 226 -8.32 8.13 -26.63
C ARG A 226 -8.71 8.45 -25.18
N SER A 227 -8.54 7.51 -24.25
CA SER A 227 -8.83 7.76 -22.84
C SER A 227 -7.89 8.81 -22.24
N ARG A 228 -6.60 8.77 -22.60
CA ARG A 228 -5.61 9.76 -22.18
C ARG A 228 -5.96 11.16 -22.69
N GLN A 229 -6.45 11.27 -23.93
CA GLN A 229 -6.91 12.56 -24.48
C GLN A 229 -8.14 13.08 -23.74
N VAL A 230 -9.13 12.24 -23.46
CA VAL A 230 -10.31 12.60 -22.66
C VAL A 230 -9.88 13.11 -21.26
N LEU A 231 -8.95 12.43 -20.60
CA LEU A 231 -8.42 12.89 -19.31
C LEU A 231 -7.74 14.25 -19.43
N ALA A 232 -6.97 14.51 -20.51
CA ALA A 232 -6.34 15.79 -20.75
C ALA A 232 -7.35 16.93 -20.98
N ASP A 233 -8.41 16.65 -21.75
CA ASP A 233 -9.48 17.62 -22.01
C ASP A 233 -10.23 17.97 -20.71
N ILE A 234 -10.46 16.99 -19.84
CA ILE A 234 -11.09 17.23 -18.53
C ILE A 234 -10.16 18.03 -17.64
N TYR A 235 -8.87 17.68 -17.58
CA TYR A 235 -7.87 18.37 -16.77
C TYR A 235 -7.80 19.87 -17.09
N THR A 236 -7.79 20.20 -18.38
CA THR A 236 -7.70 21.60 -18.84
C THR A 236 -9.01 22.38 -18.66
N SER A 237 -10.15 21.70 -18.70
CA SER A 237 -11.47 22.34 -18.62
C SER A 237 -12.02 22.44 -17.18
N THR A 238 -11.45 21.73 -16.20
CA THR A 238 -11.93 21.75 -14.82
C THR A 238 -11.14 22.70 -13.93
N ALA A 239 -11.85 23.40 -13.02
CA ALA A 239 -11.24 24.12 -11.92
C ALA A 239 -11.17 23.30 -10.62
N ASP A 240 -11.78 22.09 -10.60
CA ASP A 240 -11.83 21.20 -9.44
C ASP A 240 -10.46 20.55 -9.19
N VAL A 241 -9.79 21.00 -8.14
CA VAL A 241 -8.42 20.54 -7.77
C VAL A 241 -8.41 19.06 -7.43
N ASP A 242 -9.43 18.53 -6.76
CA ASP A 242 -9.51 17.11 -6.39
C ASP A 242 -9.71 16.22 -7.61
N LEU A 243 -10.48 16.70 -8.58
CA LEU A 243 -10.62 16.03 -9.86
C LEU A 243 -9.31 16.05 -10.65
N LYS A 244 -8.58 17.16 -10.67
CA LYS A 244 -7.24 17.25 -11.27
C LYS A 244 -6.28 16.25 -10.61
N LYS A 245 -6.24 16.16 -9.27
CA LYS A 245 -5.43 15.16 -8.56
C LYS A 245 -5.83 13.72 -8.93
N SER A 246 -7.11 13.46 -9.10
CA SER A 246 -7.61 12.14 -9.55
C SER A 246 -7.14 11.83 -10.98
N ILE A 247 -7.08 12.83 -11.86
CA ILE A 247 -6.56 12.67 -13.24
C ILE A 247 -5.06 12.40 -13.22
N LEU A 248 -4.27 13.09 -12.39
CA LEU A 248 -2.84 12.81 -12.24
C LEU A 248 -2.58 11.36 -11.82
N LYS A 249 -3.36 10.83 -10.88
CA LYS A 249 -3.33 9.40 -10.51
C LYS A 249 -3.70 8.48 -11.68
N SER A 250 -4.67 8.88 -12.49
CA SER A 250 -5.09 8.13 -13.68
C SER A 250 -4.03 8.12 -14.77
N TYR A 251 -3.24 9.19 -14.92
CA TYR A 251 -2.05 9.17 -15.79
C TYR A 251 -0.99 8.19 -15.31
N MET A 252 -0.78 8.08 -14.00
CA MET A 252 0.12 7.07 -13.44
C MET A 252 -0.39 5.65 -13.75
N ILE A 253 -1.68 5.38 -13.52
CA ILE A 253 -2.30 4.07 -13.81
C ILE A 253 -2.17 3.71 -15.29
N SER A 254 -2.40 4.66 -16.19
CA SER A 254 -2.31 4.44 -17.66
C SER A 254 -0.89 4.48 -18.21
N GLY A 255 0.12 4.68 -17.35
CA GLY A 255 1.53 4.75 -17.77
C GLY A 255 1.91 6.04 -18.51
N ASP A 256 1.11 7.11 -18.43
CA ASP A 256 1.33 8.37 -19.16
C ASP A 256 2.37 9.28 -18.45
N ARG A 257 3.61 8.79 -18.45
CA ARG A 257 4.74 9.50 -17.85
C ARG A 257 4.98 10.88 -18.51
N GLY A 258 4.74 10.98 -19.81
CA GLY A 258 4.97 12.23 -20.55
C GLY A 258 4.07 13.37 -20.08
N ARG A 259 2.76 13.12 -19.91
CA ARG A 259 1.85 14.14 -19.37
C ARG A 259 2.12 14.48 -17.92
N LEU A 260 2.45 13.50 -17.09
CA LEU A 260 2.84 13.75 -15.70
C LEU A 260 4.10 14.65 -15.64
N LEU A 261 5.10 14.40 -16.47
CA LEU A 261 6.30 15.22 -16.54
C LEU A 261 6.00 16.66 -17.02
N ALA A 262 5.15 16.80 -18.03
CA ALA A 262 4.74 18.11 -18.52
C ALA A 262 4.01 18.93 -17.44
N LEU A 263 3.10 18.29 -16.69
CA LEU A 263 2.38 18.93 -15.59
C LEU A 263 3.29 19.22 -14.39
N ALA A 264 4.21 18.33 -14.05
CA ALA A 264 5.20 18.57 -13.00
C ALA A 264 6.10 19.77 -13.31
N LYS A 265 6.32 20.08 -14.60
CA LYS A 265 7.12 21.26 -15.05
C LYS A 265 6.31 22.53 -15.19
N GLY A 266 5.10 22.44 -15.68
CA GLY A 266 4.36 23.60 -16.20
C GLY A 266 3.05 23.94 -15.49
N GLU A 267 2.58 23.13 -14.56
CA GLU A 267 1.35 23.43 -13.81
C GLU A 267 1.60 24.65 -12.89
N ALA A 268 0.68 25.61 -12.92
CA ALA A 268 0.81 26.83 -12.12
C ALA A 268 0.65 26.57 -10.62
N ASP A 269 -0.27 25.68 -10.26
CA ASP A 269 -0.53 25.31 -8.89
C ASP A 269 0.59 24.39 -8.33
N PRO A 270 1.32 24.82 -7.29
CA PRO A 270 2.43 24.04 -6.72
C PRO A 270 1.96 22.73 -6.08
N ASP A 271 0.72 22.62 -5.59
CA ASP A 271 0.17 21.38 -5.02
C ASP A 271 -0.11 20.35 -6.12
N LEU A 272 -0.59 20.78 -7.27
CA LEU A 272 -0.78 19.92 -8.43
C LEU A 272 0.56 19.51 -9.06
N ARG A 273 1.56 20.42 -9.08
CA ARG A 273 2.94 20.02 -9.46
C ARG A 273 3.48 18.95 -8.53
N ALA A 274 3.32 19.16 -7.21
CA ALA A 274 3.77 18.21 -6.21
C ALA A 274 3.07 16.85 -6.36
N GLU A 275 1.78 16.83 -6.66
CA GLU A 275 1.04 15.58 -6.92
C GLU A 275 1.58 14.87 -8.18
N ALA A 276 1.80 15.60 -9.29
CA ALA A 276 2.39 15.03 -10.51
C ALA A 276 3.78 14.42 -10.24
N VAL A 277 4.61 15.11 -9.46
CA VAL A 277 5.91 14.63 -9.00
C VAL A 277 5.78 13.32 -8.20
N MET A 278 4.82 13.23 -7.28
CA MET A 278 4.59 12.02 -6.49
C MET A 278 4.20 10.83 -7.38
N GLN A 279 3.34 11.06 -8.37
CA GLN A 279 2.97 10.01 -9.32
C GLN A 279 4.15 9.55 -10.17
N LEU A 280 5.06 10.46 -10.58
CA LEU A 280 6.33 10.10 -11.24
C LEU A 280 7.22 9.24 -10.32
N GLY A 281 7.24 9.53 -9.01
CA GLY A 281 7.94 8.71 -8.02
C GLY A 281 7.42 7.27 -7.97
N VAL A 282 6.10 7.10 -7.91
CA VAL A 282 5.46 5.77 -7.94
C VAL A 282 5.79 5.01 -9.24
N MET A 283 5.91 5.71 -10.36
CA MET A 283 6.31 5.12 -11.64
C MET A 283 7.82 4.83 -11.75
N GLY A 284 8.63 5.19 -10.76
CA GLY A 284 10.08 5.00 -10.79
C GLY A 284 10.79 5.89 -11.83
N ALA A 285 10.29 7.08 -12.09
CA ALA A 285 10.81 8.03 -13.10
C ALA A 285 12.07 8.78 -12.60
N ARG A 286 13.18 8.06 -12.41
CA ARG A 286 14.39 8.54 -11.72
C ARG A 286 15.07 9.70 -12.44
N GLU A 287 15.25 9.61 -13.77
CA GLU A 287 15.88 10.64 -14.58
C GLU A 287 15.04 11.92 -14.60
N GLU A 288 13.74 11.78 -14.80
CA GLU A 288 12.81 12.89 -14.83
C GLU A 288 12.77 13.64 -13.49
N LEU A 289 12.72 12.90 -12.37
CA LEU A 289 12.77 13.50 -11.03
C LEU A 289 14.11 14.22 -10.79
N SER A 290 15.21 13.70 -11.30
CA SER A 290 16.53 14.33 -11.18
C SER A 290 16.60 15.66 -11.96
N GLN A 291 16.02 15.69 -13.16
CA GLN A 291 15.91 16.91 -13.97
C GLN A 291 14.99 17.95 -13.31
N LEU A 292 13.81 17.50 -12.82
CA LEU A 292 12.85 18.36 -12.14
C LEU A 292 13.46 19.01 -10.90
N TYR A 293 14.23 18.27 -10.10
CA TYR A 293 14.88 18.82 -8.92
C TYR A 293 15.80 20.00 -9.23
N SER A 294 16.50 19.92 -10.34
CA SER A 294 17.46 20.96 -10.76
C SER A 294 16.79 22.23 -11.30
N SER A 295 15.56 22.13 -11.80
CA SER A 295 14.82 23.23 -12.42
C SER A 295 13.71 23.83 -11.55
N GLU A 296 13.29 23.13 -10.48
CA GLU A 296 12.20 23.59 -9.61
C GLU A 296 12.71 24.66 -8.62
N SER A 297 11.97 25.76 -8.53
CA SER A 297 12.29 26.88 -7.64
C SER A 297 11.60 26.79 -6.27
N SER A 298 10.44 26.14 -6.20
CA SER A 298 9.69 25.99 -4.96
C SER A 298 10.36 25.00 -4.02
N ILE A 299 10.73 25.44 -2.82
CA ILE A 299 11.31 24.57 -1.78
C ILE A 299 10.36 23.42 -1.44
N ASP A 300 9.06 23.69 -1.36
CA ASP A 300 8.06 22.66 -1.01
C ASP A 300 7.93 21.61 -2.11
N VAL A 301 7.92 22.01 -3.37
CA VAL A 301 7.91 21.06 -4.49
C VAL A 301 9.23 20.28 -4.54
N ARG A 302 10.39 20.93 -4.31
CA ARG A 302 11.69 20.22 -4.20
C ARG A 302 11.69 19.20 -3.07
N LYS A 303 11.07 19.48 -1.91
CA LYS A 303 10.87 18.48 -0.85
C LYS A 303 10.04 17.30 -1.34
N ARG A 304 8.98 17.55 -2.11
CA ARG A 304 8.17 16.49 -2.72
C ARG A 304 8.95 15.67 -3.75
N ILE A 305 9.82 16.30 -4.53
CA ILE A 305 10.71 15.57 -5.46
C ILE A 305 11.67 14.66 -4.70
N ILE A 306 12.26 15.12 -3.59
CA ILE A 306 13.08 14.28 -2.71
C ILE A 306 12.29 13.08 -2.18
N GLN A 307 11.05 13.29 -1.76
CA GLN A 307 10.16 12.21 -1.31
C GLN A 307 9.82 11.25 -2.46
N ALA A 308 9.53 11.76 -3.66
CA ALA A 308 9.25 10.95 -4.84
C ALA A 308 10.49 10.14 -5.27
N MET A 309 11.70 10.68 -5.15
CA MET A 309 12.96 9.96 -5.36
C MET A 309 13.13 8.79 -4.37
N PHE A 310 12.72 8.97 -3.12
CA PHE A 310 12.69 7.89 -2.13
C PHE A 310 11.73 6.78 -2.56
N ILE A 311 10.50 7.11 -2.94
CA ILE A 311 9.50 6.14 -3.41
C ILE A 311 10.01 5.38 -4.65
N GLY A 312 10.65 6.09 -5.59
CA GLY A 312 11.23 5.51 -6.79
C GLY A 312 12.59 4.81 -6.58
N GLY A 313 13.09 4.74 -5.33
CA GLY A 313 14.35 4.08 -4.98
C GLY A 313 15.59 4.72 -5.60
N ASN A 314 15.61 6.06 -5.78
CA ASN A 314 16.73 6.79 -6.38
C ASN A 314 17.78 7.19 -5.33
N SER A 315 18.46 6.19 -4.76
CA SER A 315 19.46 6.38 -3.71
C SER A 315 20.64 7.25 -4.11
N ASP A 316 21.08 7.15 -5.37
CA ASP A 316 22.25 7.89 -5.86
C ASP A 316 21.99 9.39 -5.91
N LYS A 317 20.85 9.79 -6.45
CA LYS A 317 20.48 11.22 -6.50
C LYS A 317 20.17 11.79 -5.11
N LEU A 318 19.53 11.00 -4.24
CA LEU A 318 19.35 11.40 -2.84
C LEU A 318 20.67 11.61 -2.12
N ALA A 319 21.68 10.74 -2.36
CA ALA A 319 23.01 10.90 -1.79
C ALA A 319 23.76 12.13 -2.34
N GLU A 320 23.58 12.44 -3.62
CA GLU A 320 24.11 13.66 -4.24
C GLU A 320 23.50 14.92 -3.61
N ILE A 321 22.15 14.95 -3.48
CA ILE A 321 21.44 16.07 -2.84
C ILE A 321 21.87 16.21 -1.38
N ALA A 322 21.91 15.11 -0.63
CA ALA A 322 22.32 15.13 0.77
C ALA A 322 23.75 15.67 0.98
N ARG A 323 24.64 15.50 0.01
CA ARG A 323 26.01 16.06 0.05
C ARG A 323 26.05 17.53 -0.36
N ASN A 324 25.43 17.88 -1.48
CA ASN A 324 25.70 19.12 -2.20
C ASN A 324 24.65 20.23 -2.03
N GLU A 325 23.47 19.89 -1.47
CA GLU A 325 22.37 20.84 -1.34
C GLU A 325 22.72 21.96 -0.36
N PRO A 326 22.64 23.23 -0.77
CA PRO A 326 22.95 24.38 0.12
C PRO A 326 21.80 24.68 1.09
N VAL A 327 20.54 24.41 0.70
CA VAL A 327 19.37 24.64 1.55
C VAL A 327 19.27 23.54 2.60
N LEU A 328 19.47 23.92 3.86
CA LEU A 328 19.55 22.98 4.98
C LEU A 328 18.34 22.05 5.05
N ASP A 329 17.13 22.58 4.94
CA ASP A 329 15.88 21.80 5.00
C ASP A 329 15.82 20.70 3.92
N LEU A 330 16.25 21.00 2.70
CA LEU A 330 16.30 20.03 1.60
C LEU A 330 17.39 18.98 1.82
N LYS A 331 18.56 19.42 2.30
CA LYS A 331 19.64 18.49 2.68
C LYS A 331 19.17 17.51 3.76
N LEU A 332 18.56 18.01 4.83
CA LEU A 332 18.04 17.17 5.93
C LEU A 332 16.93 16.23 5.43
N ALA A 333 16.09 16.68 4.50
CA ALA A 333 15.08 15.82 3.88
C ALA A 333 15.73 14.67 3.08
N ALA A 334 16.77 14.94 2.30
CA ALA A 334 17.49 13.92 1.55
C ALA A 334 18.19 12.90 2.47
N ILE A 335 18.84 13.38 3.55
CA ILE A 335 19.48 12.52 4.55
C ILE A 335 18.47 11.58 5.20
N ARG A 336 17.30 12.08 5.61
CA ARG A 336 16.23 11.24 6.20
C ARG A 336 15.72 10.18 5.23
N ASN A 337 15.50 10.56 3.97
CA ASN A 337 15.05 9.62 2.95
C ASN A 337 16.11 8.55 2.62
N LEU A 338 17.40 8.89 2.66
CA LEU A 338 18.50 7.90 2.59
C LEU A 338 18.46 6.92 3.77
N GLY A 339 18.16 7.44 4.98
CA GLY A 339 17.97 6.60 6.16
C GLY A 339 16.84 5.59 5.98
N LEU A 340 15.71 6.03 5.46
CA LEU A 340 14.53 5.19 5.20
C LEU A 340 14.76 4.16 4.09
N LEU A 341 15.53 4.49 3.05
CA LEU A 341 15.87 3.54 1.98
C LEU A 341 16.67 2.35 2.49
N GLY A 342 17.52 2.58 3.50
CA GLY A 342 18.37 1.53 4.02
C GLY A 342 19.47 1.08 3.06
N GLY A 343 20.05 -0.07 3.37
CA GLY A 343 21.09 -0.71 2.56
C GLY A 343 22.49 -0.14 2.75
N GLU A 344 23.48 -0.93 2.38
CA GLU A 344 24.89 -0.64 2.60
C GLU A 344 25.36 0.64 1.92
N LYS A 345 24.96 0.84 0.64
CA LYS A 345 25.35 2.03 -0.14
C LYS A 345 24.83 3.33 0.46
N SER A 346 23.58 3.32 0.96
CA SER A 346 22.98 4.46 1.66
C SER A 346 23.71 4.72 2.99
N GLY A 347 24.04 3.68 3.74
CA GLY A 347 24.80 3.78 4.97
C GLY A 347 26.19 4.39 4.77
N GLN A 348 26.93 3.93 3.77
CA GLN A 348 28.24 4.49 3.39
C GLN A 348 28.12 5.97 2.98
N SER A 349 27.07 6.33 2.24
CA SER A 349 26.81 7.73 1.87
C SER A 349 26.54 8.60 3.10
N LEU A 350 25.76 8.11 4.05
CA LEU A 350 25.48 8.80 5.32
C LEU A 350 26.75 9.03 6.15
N ILE A 351 27.61 8.01 6.27
CA ILE A 351 28.90 8.13 6.97
C ILE A 351 29.79 9.19 6.29
N SER A 352 29.84 9.18 4.95
CA SER A 352 30.60 10.19 4.18
C SER A 352 30.08 11.60 4.45
N ILE A 353 28.76 11.82 4.50
CA ILE A 353 28.13 13.11 4.80
C ILE A 353 28.48 13.55 6.24
N TYR A 354 28.41 12.63 7.22
CA TYR A 354 28.78 12.93 8.60
C TYR A 354 30.21 13.46 8.72
N ASN A 355 31.13 12.83 8.00
CA ASN A 355 32.54 13.20 8.05
C ASN A 355 32.86 14.53 7.30
N SER A 356 32.07 14.86 6.27
CA SER A 356 32.33 16.04 5.41
C SER A 356 31.56 17.31 5.83
N ASP A 357 30.46 17.18 6.57
CA ASP A 357 29.63 18.31 6.98
C ASP A 357 29.77 18.54 8.50
N SER A 358 30.26 19.72 8.87
CA SER A 358 30.52 20.07 10.28
C SER A 358 29.28 20.58 11.03
N ARG A 359 28.17 20.83 10.34
CA ARG A 359 26.95 21.37 10.98
C ARG A 359 26.30 20.34 11.93
N PRO A 360 26.06 20.72 13.19
CA PRO A 360 25.48 19.78 14.17
C PRO A 360 24.12 19.20 13.72
N GLU A 361 23.29 20.01 13.04
CA GLU A 361 21.98 19.58 12.54
C GLU A 361 22.09 18.46 11.50
N VAL A 362 23.07 18.58 10.60
CA VAL A 362 23.35 17.58 9.57
C VAL A 362 23.85 16.29 10.23
N ARG A 363 24.84 16.39 11.12
CA ARG A 363 25.38 15.23 11.85
C ARG A 363 24.33 14.52 12.70
N LYS A 364 23.48 15.26 13.42
CA LYS A 364 22.34 14.69 14.17
C LYS A 364 21.35 13.99 13.24
N SER A 365 21.06 14.55 12.07
CA SER A 365 20.19 13.90 11.07
C SER A 365 20.80 12.61 10.55
N VAL A 366 22.12 12.56 10.31
CA VAL A 366 22.81 11.33 9.90
C VAL A 366 22.76 10.25 11.02
N ILE A 367 23.03 10.64 12.28
CA ILE A 367 22.93 9.73 13.43
C ILE A 367 21.53 9.09 13.48
N ASN A 368 20.47 9.91 13.34
CA ASN A 368 19.10 9.42 13.32
C ASN A 368 18.84 8.49 12.14
N SER A 369 19.37 8.80 10.97
CA SER A 369 19.20 7.99 9.76
C SER A 369 19.91 6.64 9.87
N LEU A 370 21.11 6.60 10.41
CA LEU A 370 21.82 5.34 10.68
C LEU A 370 21.12 4.49 11.75
N PHE A 371 20.52 5.13 12.75
CA PHE A 371 19.68 4.44 13.73
C PHE A 371 18.44 3.81 13.08
N ILE A 372 17.72 4.54 12.22
CA ILE A 372 16.56 4.03 11.47
C ILE A 372 16.96 2.82 10.61
N GLN A 373 18.17 2.84 10.02
CA GLN A 373 18.69 1.71 9.25
C GLN A 373 19.08 0.49 10.10
N GLY A 374 19.08 0.60 11.42
CA GLY A 374 19.63 -0.44 12.29
C GLY A 374 21.16 -0.59 12.19
N ASN A 375 21.87 0.43 11.68
CA ASN A 375 23.31 0.35 11.41
C ASN A 375 24.15 0.63 12.68
N ALA A 376 24.08 -0.29 13.64
CA ALA A 376 24.79 -0.19 14.90
C ALA A 376 26.30 -0.08 14.70
N ARG A 377 26.88 -0.84 13.76
CA ARG A 377 28.31 -0.81 13.46
C ARG A 377 28.79 0.59 13.07
N ALA A 378 28.08 1.25 12.16
CA ALA A 378 28.42 2.61 11.75
C ALA A 378 28.31 3.59 12.93
N LEU A 379 27.28 3.49 13.75
CA LEU A 379 27.13 4.34 14.94
C LEU A 379 28.24 4.11 15.97
N VAL A 380 28.67 2.88 16.20
CA VAL A 380 29.82 2.57 17.08
C VAL A 380 31.11 3.18 16.53
N ASP A 381 31.36 3.03 15.21
CA ASP A 381 32.55 3.62 14.58
C ASP A 381 32.54 5.16 14.67
N LEU A 382 31.38 5.79 14.56
CA LEU A 382 31.24 7.24 14.79
C LEU A 382 31.45 7.61 16.26
N ALA A 383 30.87 6.89 17.21
CA ALA A 383 30.99 7.15 18.65
C ALA A 383 32.45 7.14 19.12
N ARG A 384 33.28 6.21 18.59
CA ARG A 384 34.71 6.09 18.93
C ARG A 384 35.53 7.29 18.46
N ARG A 385 35.09 7.99 17.38
CA ARG A 385 35.84 9.08 16.76
C ARG A 385 35.30 10.45 17.12
N GLU A 386 34.03 10.52 17.58
CA GLU A 386 33.37 11.78 17.85
C GLU A 386 33.94 12.47 19.08
N LYS A 387 34.32 13.73 18.90
CA LYS A 387 34.87 14.59 19.95
C LYS A 387 33.84 15.56 20.55
N ASP A 388 32.80 15.88 19.77
CA ASP A 388 31.70 16.70 20.26
C ASP A 388 30.84 15.92 21.26
N HIS A 389 30.75 16.44 22.46
CA HIS A 389 30.07 15.77 23.59
C HIS A 389 28.57 15.54 23.31
N ASP A 390 27.89 16.52 22.68
CA ASP A 390 26.45 16.43 22.41
C ASP A 390 26.14 15.43 21.31
N LEU A 391 26.98 15.39 20.26
CA LEU A 391 26.87 14.39 19.22
C LEU A 391 27.20 13.00 19.73
N LYS A 392 28.25 12.83 20.55
CA LYS A 392 28.59 11.57 21.18
C LYS A 392 27.45 11.07 22.08
N LYS A 393 26.88 11.94 22.90
CA LYS A 393 25.71 11.66 23.73
C LYS A 393 24.52 11.20 22.87
N SER A 394 24.26 11.88 21.73
CA SER A 394 23.21 11.47 20.80
C SER A 394 23.44 10.08 20.22
N ILE A 395 24.69 9.74 19.82
CA ILE A 395 25.03 8.41 19.31
C ILE A 395 24.85 7.33 20.39
N VAL A 396 25.38 7.56 21.60
CA VAL A 396 25.25 6.61 22.72
C VAL A 396 23.78 6.37 23.08
N SER A 397 22.97 7.44 23.10
CA SER A 397 21.52 7.31 23.32
C SER A 397 20.84 6.48 22.24
N LYS A 398 21.25 6.54 20.96
CA LYS A 398 20.71 5.68 19.91
C LYS A 398 21.17 4.23 20.05
N LEU A 399 22.44 4.01 20.35
CA LEU A 399 22.99 2.68 20.58
C LEU A 399 22.31 1.96 21.76
N SER A 400 21.94 2.69 22.83
CA SER A 400 21.23 2.10 23.97
C SER A 400 19.82 1.59 23.64
N LEU A 401 19.25 2.04 22.52
CA LEU A 401 17.92 1.62 22.05
C LEU A 401 17.98 0.49 21.00
N MET A 402 19.17 0.13 20.50
CA MET A 402 19.28 -0.80 19.37
C MET A 402 19.27 -2.28 19.76
N GLY A 403 19.66 -2.63 20.97
CA GLY A 403 19.68 -4.01 21.44
C GLY A 403 20.59 -4.98 20.64
N SER A 404 21.37 -4.48 19.66
CA SER A 404 22.28 -5.32 18.88
C SER A 404 23.55 -5.65 19.67
N LYS A 405 24.23 -6.76 19.29
CA LYS A 405 25.44 -7.17 19.91
C LYS A 405 26.52 -6.08 19.85
N GLU A 406 26.71 -5.48 18.68
CA GLU A 406 27.71 -4.42 18.47
C GLU A 406 27.45 -3.20 19.36
N ALA A 407 26.18 -2.81 19.52
CA ALA A 407 25.80 -1.71 20.39
C ALA A 407 26.04 -2.08 21.85
N THR A 408 25.64 -3.27 22.29
CA THR A 408 25.85 -3.76 23.67
C THR A 408 27.33 -3.86 24.02
N ASP A 409 28.14 -4.44 23.15
CA ASP A 409 29.57 -4.58 23.36
C ASP A 409 30.24 -3.20 23.54
N TYR A 410 29.90 -2.23 22.71
CA TYR A 410 30.40 -0.85 22.80
C TYR A 410 29.97 -0.16 24.10
N LEU A 411 28.71 -0.31 24.51
CA LEU A 411 28.22 0.29 25.76
C LEU A 411 28.91 -0.31 26.99
N MET A 412 29.17 -1.61 26.98
CA MET A 412 29.98 -2.26 28.05
C MET A 412 31.43 -1.82 28.04
N GLU A 413 32.06 -1.62 26.89
CA GLU A 413 33.40 -1.04 26.75
C GLU A 413 33.45 0.38 27.35
N TYR A 414 32.47 1.24 26.98
CA TYR A 414 32.37 2.63 27.43
C TYR A 414 32.17 2.79 28.94
N LEU A 415 31.55 1.82 29.61
CA LEU A 415 31.34 1.83 31.07
C LEU A 415 32.62 1.37 31.85
N LYS A 416 33.63 0.82 31.18
CA LYS A 416 34.91 0.40 31.80
C LYS A 416 36.00 1.46 31.70
N GLU A 417 35.82 2.47 30.81
CA GLU A 417 36.67 3.66 30.70
C GLU A 417 36.30 4.72 31.78
#